data_03f4039c7aa33442ab1b62336c3e0d59
#
_entry.id   03f4039c7aa33442ab1b62336c3e0d59
#
_cell.length_a   1.000
_cell.length_b   1.000
_cell.length_c   1.000
_cell.angle_alpha   90.00
_cell.angle_beta   90.00
_cell.angle_gamma   90.00
#
_symmetry.space_group_name_H-M   'P 1'
#
loop_
_entity.id
_entity.type
_entity.pdbx_description
1 polymer ?
#
loop_
_entity_poly.entity_id
_entity_poly.type
_entity_poly.pdbx_seq_one_letter_code
_entity_poly.pdbx_strand_id
1 'polypeptide(L)'
;MKSTPPRFSIVTINLNNRAGLEKTVQSVIKQECADYEYIIIDGGSSDGSAEIIKKYQNSLSYWVSERDTGIYNAMNKGLKQAHGEYVCFLNSGDCFYSPQVLADMHREGTVSDVLCGRVITVGGPSGKASPPWKNKTPYFIIKNFCHQAAFMRTRLCHKHQFDETYKICADRKMLLSLLFQESATFKPINAFIAYFDATGISHTAATTMLEEDARSLKETLPAAILDDYRLLLASPIAPYYMDMLVNFKTPRKNTAFFLARISRVAAKYLLLLSSLCSARKNRPLP
;
A
#
# COMPACT_ATOMS: atom_id res chain seq x y z
N MET A 1 -17.26 -4.89 32.73
CA MET A 1 -17.59 -5.42 31.40
C MET A 1 -16.40 -5.08 30.50
N LYS A 2 -15.74 -6.06 29.87
CA LYS A 2 -14.75 -5.74 28.86
C LYS A 2 -15.50 -5.16 27.67
N SER A 3 -15.29 -3.87 27.38
CA SER A 3 -15.82 -3.27 26.16
C SER A 3 -15.30 -4.07 24.97
N THR A 4 -16.17 -4.35 24.00
CA THR A 4 -15.72 -4.96 22.73
C THR A 4 -14.67 -4.05 22.12
N PRO A 5 -13.56 -4.60 21.59
CA PRO A 5 -12.54 -3.78 20.93
C PRO A 5 -13.20 -3.04 19.74
N PRO A 6 -12.74 -1.83 19.43
CA PRO A 6 -13.28 -1.08 18.30
C PRO A 6 -13.00 -1.81 16.97
N ARG A 7 -13.78 -1.49 15.95
CA ARG A 7 -13.59 -2.04 14.62
C ARG A 7 -12.28 -1.60 13.99
N PHE A 8 -11.95 -0.31 14.14
CA PHE A 8 -10.79 0.28 13.49
C PHE A 8 -9.88 0.97 14.50
N SER A 9 -8.56 0.79 14.32
CA SER A 9 -7.52 1.65 14.89
C SER A 9 -7.00 2.54 13.77
N ILE A 10 -7.18 3.84 13.89
CA ILE A 10 -6.59 4.80 12.98
C ILE A 10 -5.32 5.32 13.63
N VAL A 11 -4.18 5.19 12.96
CA VAL A 11 -2.87 5.60 13.48
C VAL A 11 -2.31 6.71 12.60
N THR A 12 -2.02 7.85 13.21
CA THR A 12 -1.31 8.96 12.58
C THR A 12 0.08 9.08 13.19
N ILE A 13 1.11 9.07 12.33
CA ILE A 13 2.46 9.44 12.73
C ILE A 13 2.77 10.84 12.23
N ASN A 14 3.55 11.60 13.01
CA ASN A 14 3.91 12.99 12.69
C ASN A 14 5.36 13.28 13.06
N LEU A 15 6.04 14.08 12.25
CA LEU A 15 7.29 14.74 12.60
C LEU A 15 7.38 16.08 11.86
N ASN A 16 7.35 17.19 12.62
CA ASN A 16 7.49 18.56 12.09
C ASN A 16 6.57 18.87 10.90
N ASN A 17 5.31 18.43 10.97
CA ASN A 17 4.29 18.71 9.96
C ASN A 17 2.98 19.17 10.61
N ARG A 18 3.05 20.29 11.35
CA ARG A 18 1.91 20.86 12.09
C ARG A 18 0.66 21.03 11.23
N ALA A 19 0.80 21.64 10.06
CA ALA A 19 -0.33 21.91 9.17
C ALA A 19 -0.94 20.62 8.61
N GLY A 20 -0.10 19.68 8.19
CA GLY A 20 -0.54 18.36 7.73
C GLY A 20 -1.21 17.57 8.84
N LEU A 21 -0.65 17.60 10.05
CA LEU A 21 -1.23 16.93 11.22
C LEU A 21 -2.64 17.47 11.52
N GLU A 22 -2.84 18.79 11.56
CA GLU A 22 -4.16 19.37 11.86
C GLU A 22 -5.19 18.96 10.80
N LYS A 23 -4.80 18.97 9.52
CA LYS A 23 -5.63 18.52 8.41
C LYS A 23 -6.02 17.04 8.57
N THR A 24 -5.06 16.15 8.89
CA THR A 24 -5.29 14.73 9.10
C THR A 24 -6.25 14.50 10.26
N VAL A 25 -5.96 15.11 11.44
CA VAL A 25 -6.80 15.00 12.63
C VAL A 25 -8.24 15.39 12.33
N GLN A 26 -8.46 16.53 11.66
CA GLN A 26 -9.80 16.97 11.31
C GLN A 26 -10.54 15.98 10.40
N SER A 27 -9.82 15.30 9.49
CA SER A 27 -10.44 14.31 8.61
C SER A 27 -10.86 13.04 9.34
N VAL A 28 -10.13 12.66 10.40
CA VAL A 28 -10.44 11.48 11.22
C VAL A 28 -11.58 11.78 12.20
N ILE A 29 -11.52 12.88 12.94
CA ILE A 29 -12.56 13.19 13.95
C ILE A 29 -13.92 13.55 13.34
N LYS A 30 -13.96 13.86 12.04
CA LYS A 30 -15.22 14.11 11.29
C LYS A 30 -15.84 12.83 10.71
N GLN A 31 -15.28 11.64 10.98
CA GLN A 31 -15.87 10.41 10.49
C GLN A 31 -17.23 10.14 11.15
N GLU A 32 -18.21 9.79 10.34
CA GLU A 32 -19.61 9.47 10.77
C GLU A 32 -19.75 8.02 11.27
N CYS A 33 -18.69 7.48 11.85
CA CYS A 33 -18.64 6.15 12.44
C CYS A 33 -18.03 6.29 13.84
N ALA A 34 -18.68 5.72 14.86
CA ALA A 34 -18.20 5.78 16.24
C ALA A 34 -17.34 4.56 16.63
N ASP A 35 -17.24 3.55 15.77
CA ASP A 35 -16.58 2.27 16.07
C ASP A 35 -15.10 2.29 15.66
N TYR A 36 -14.37 3.28 16.17
CA TYR A 36 -12.92 3.39 15.98
C TYR A 36 -12.23 4.02 17.18
N GLU A 37 -10.94 3.75 17.30
CA GLU A 37 -10.01 4.47 18.15
C GLU A 37 -9.03 5.28 17.30
N TYR A 38 -8.58 6.42 17.83
CA TYR A 38 -7.64 7.29 17.14
C TYR A 38 -6.36 7.47 17.96
N ILE A 39 -5.23 7.14 17.34
CA ILE A 39 -3.89 7.09 17.94
C ILE A 39 -2.97 8.05 17.20
N ILE A 40 -2.24 8.91 17.93
CA ILE A 40 -1.25 9.80 17.33
C ILE A 40 0.12 9.55 17.97
N ILE A 41 1.13 9.34 17.13
CA ILE A 41 2.52 9.23 17.52
C ILE A 41 3.29 10.40 16.88
N ASP A 42 3.75 11.31 17.70
CA ASP A 42 4.58 12.43 17.27
C ASP A 42 6.04 12.15 17.62
N GLY A 43 6.92 12.29 16.65
CA GLY A 43 8.36 12.00 16.76
C GLY A 43 9.17 13.04 17.53
N GLY A 44 8.52 13.81 18.43
CA GLY A 44 9.15 14.88 19.19
C GLY A 44 9.30 16.16 18.38
N SER A 45 8.25 16.57 17.68
CA SER A 45 8.22 17.76 16.84
C SER A 45 8.47 19.05 17.62
N SER A 46 9.10 20.02 16.95
CA SER A 46 9.41 21.35 17.49
C SER A 46 8.66 22.50 16.80
N ASP A 47 7.74 22.17 15.88
CA ASP A 47 7.03 23.13 15.02
C ASP A 47 5.64 23.56 15.56
N GLY A 48 5.27 23.15 16.77
CA GLY A 48 3.95 23.38 17.34
C GLY A 48 2.95 22.26 17.07
N SER A 49 3.42 21.09 16.61
CA SER A 49 2.56 19.90 16.43
C SER A 49 1.98 19.39 17.73
N ALA A 50 2.75 19.44 18.83
CA ALA A 50 2.27 19.01 20.16
C ALA A 50 1.07 19.83 20.65
N GLU A 51 1.00 21.12 20.34
CA GLU A 51 -0.13 22.00 20.66
C GLU A 51 -1.38 21.59 19.87
N ILE A 52 -1.25 21.17 18.61
CA ILE A 52 -2.35 20.61 17.82
C ILE A 52 -2.87 19.33 18.47
N ILE A 53 -1.99 18.41 18.87
CA ILE A 53 -2.39 17.17 19.54
C ILE A 53 -3.17 17.48 20.82
N LYS A 54 -2.65 18.37 21.66
CA LYS A 54 -3.32 18.79 22.91
C LYS A 54 -4.68 19.43 22.65
N LYS A 55 -4.83 20.23 21.58
CA LYS A 55 -6.10 20.83 21.17
C LYS A 55 -7.18 19.79 20.91
N TYR A 56 -6.82 18.62 20.34
CA TYR A 56 -7.75 17.56 19.97
C TYR A 56 -7.70 16.34 20.90
N GLN A 57 -6.98 16.39 22.04
CA GLN A 57 -6.73 15.24 22.92
C GLN A 57 -7.97 14.50 23.39
N ASN A 58 -9.10 15.19 23.57
CA ASN A 58 -10.36 14.57 23.97
C ASN A 58 -10.98 13.67 22.90
N SER A 59 -10.50 13.75 21.67
CA SER A 59 -10.92 12.90 20.54
C SER A 59 -9.93 11.76 20.26
N LEU A 60 -8.85 11.66 21.07
CA LEU A 60 -7.80 10.66 20.90
C LEU A 60 -7.93 9.57 21.95
N SER A 61 -7.77 8.33 21.53
CA SER A 61 -7.67 7.18 22.45
C SER A 61 -6.28 7.07 23.07
N TYR A 62 -5.26 7.48 22.32
CA TYR A 62 -3.87 7.53 22.79
C TYR A 62 -3.08 8.55 21.99
N TRP A 63 -2.14 9.19 22.62
CA TRP A 63 -1.12 9.99 21.95
C TRP A 63 0.17 10.07 22.76
N VAL A 64 1.28 10.26 22.08
CA VAL A 64 2.60 10.54 22.67
C VAL A 64 3.38 11.46 21.72
N SER A 65 4.18 12.34 22.32
CA SER A 65 5.17 13.16 21.61
C SER A 65 6.54 12.88 22.22
N GLU A 66 7.34 12.09 21.53
CA GLU A 66 8.68 11.68 21.96
C GLU A 66 9.53 11.33 20.74
N ARG A 67 10.85 11.43 20.87
CA ARG A 67 11.75 11.06 19.76
C ARG A 67 11.52 9.62 19.29
N ASP A 68 11.52 9.45 17.98
CA ASP A 68 11.58 8.15 17.30
C ASP A 68 12.91 8.00 16.54
N THR A 69 13.14 6.77 16.04
CA THR A 69 14.30 6.43 15.21
C THR A 69 13.96 6.39 13.72
N GLY A 70 12.76 6.82 13.34
CA GLY A 70 12.27 6.88 11.97
C GLY A 70 10.80 6.52 11.83
N ILE A 71 10.29 6.66 10.62
CA ILE A 71 8.88 6.49 10.27
C ILE A 71 8.32 5.16 10.80
N TYR A 72 9.02 4.06 10.57
CA TYR A 72 8.52 2.73 10.94
C TYR A 72 8.64 2.43 12.43
N ASN A 73 9.56 3.10 13.14
CA ASN A 73 9.57 3.08 14.60
C ASN A 73 8.31 3.79 15.15
N ALA A 74 7.96 4.95 14.62
CA ALA A 74 6.72 5.63 14.98
C ALA A 74 5.48 4.79 14.63
N MET A 75 5.43 4.15 13.45
CA MET A 75 4.33 3.27 13.07
C MET A 75 4.23 2.05 14.01
N ASN A 76 5.34 1.45 14.44
CA ASN A 76 5.36 0.35 15.40
C ASN A 76 4.89 0.78 16.79
N LYS A 77 5.27 1.99 17.25
CA LYS A 77 4.73 2.56 18.50
C LYS A 77 3.21 2.69 18.42
N GLY A 78 2.68 3.20 17.31
CA GLY A 78 1.24 3.32 17.09
C GLY A 78 0.55 1.96 16.97
N LEU A 79 1.15 1.03 16.24
CA LEU A 79 0.65 -0.34 16.13
C LEU A 79 0.53 -1.00 17.51
N LYS A 80 1.50 -0.83 18.39
CA LYS A 80 1.48 -1.38 19.75
C LYS A 80 0.28 -0.91 20.57
N GLN A 81 -0.24 0.27 20.29
CA GLN A 81 -1.42 0.85 20.97
C GLN A 81 -2.74 0.52 20.24
N ALA A 82 -2.68 -0.11 19.07
CA ALA A 82 -3.85 -0.44 18.28
C ALA A 82 -4.54 -1.71 18.83
N HIS A 83 -5.82 -1.58 19.20
CA HIS A 83 -6.66 -2.65 19.74
C HIS A 83 -7.83 -3.01 18.82
N GLY A 84 -8.07 -2.19 17.79
CA GLY A 84 -9.13 -2.41 16.80
C GLY A 84 -8.92 -3.68 15.99
N GLU A 85 -10.00 -4.20 15.44
CA GLU A 85 -9.95 -5.40 14.59
C GLU A 85 -9.05 -5.18 13.36
N TYR A 86 -9.10 -3.98 12.79
CA TYR A 86 -8.25 -3.53 11.69
C TYR A 86 -7.48 -2.29 12.07
N VAL A 87 -6.25 -2.18 11.58
CA VAL A 87 -5.43 -0.97 11.67
C VAL A 87 -5.29 -0.32 10.30
N CYS A 88 -5.40 1.01 10.27
CA CYS A 88 -5.14 1.85 9.11
C CYS A 88 -4.17 2.96 9.51
N PHE A 89 -3.12 3.15 8.72
CA PHE A 89 -2.13 4.20 8.91
C PHE A 89 -2.43 5.37 7.98
N LEU A 90 -2.75 6.52 8.57
CA LEU A 90 -3.02 7.77 7.87
C LEU A 90 -2.05 8.83 8.40
N ASN A 91 -0.90 8.96 7.74
CA ASN A 91 0.19 9.81 8.19
C ASN A 91 -0.17 11.30 8.11
N SER A 92 0.54 12.14 8.84
CA SER A 92 0.31 13.60 8.82
C SER A 92 0.48 14.18 7.41
N GLY A 93 -0.56 14.88 6.93
CA GLY A 93 -0.70 15.34 5.54
C GLY A 93 -1.74 14.56 4.74
N ASP A 94 -1.87 13.25 5.00
CA ASP A 94 -2.89 12.41 4.40
C ASP A 94 -4.26 12.66 5.06
N CYS A 95 -5.35 12.45 4.33
CA CYS A 95 -6.70 12.66 4.87
C CYS A 95 -7.66 11.60 4.36
N PHE A 96 -8.64 11.22 5.15
CA PHE A 96 -9.76 10.46 4.61
C PHE A 96 -10.48 11.25 3.50
N TYR A 97 -10.92 10.51 2.48
CA TYR A 97 -11.58 11.07 1.30
C TYR A 97 -12.90 11.77 1.62
N SER A 98 -13.67 11.23 2.56
CA SER A 98 -14.95 11.78 2.99
C SER A 98 -15.26 11.39 4.46
N PRO A 99 -16.24 12.04 5.11
CA PRO A 99 -16.68 11.65 6.44
C PRO A 99 -17.30 10.25 6.52
N GLN A 100 -17.69 9.65 5.41
CA GLN A 100 -18.35 8.34 5.34
C GLN A 100 -17.38 7.17 5.20
N VAL A 101 -16.07 7.39 5.05
CA VAL A 101 -15.09 6.32 4.75
C VAL A 101 -15.17 5.18 5.75
N LEU A 102 -15.13 5.45 7.06
CA LEU A 102 -15.18 4.39 8.06
C LEU A 102 -16.53 3.67 8.10
N ALA A 103 -17.62 4.39 7.88
CA ALA A 103 -18.96 3.79 7.79
C ALA A 103 -19.07 2.86 6.56
N ASP A 104 -18.51 3.28 5.42
CA ASP A 104 -18.45 2.46 4.21
C ASP A 104 -17.60 1.21 4.43
N MET A 105 -16.43 1.36 5.03
CA MET A 105 -15.55 0.23 5.36
C MET A 105 -16.19 -0.72 6.38
N HIS A 106 -16.98 -0.21 7.31
CA HIS A 106 -17.75 -1.03 8.23
C HIS A 106 -18.77 -1.91 7.49
N ARG A 107 -19.44 -1.37 6.46
CA ARG A 107 -20.42 -2.11 5.62
C ARG A 107 -19.76 -3.16 4.73
N GLU A 108 -18.49 -3.00 4.35
CA GLU A 108 -17.73 -4.00 3.58
C GLU A 108 -17.53 -5.32 4.32
N GLY A 109 -17.74 -5.34 5.62
CA GLY A 109 -17.71 -6.54 6.45
C GLY A 109 -16.29 -7.01 6.81
N THR A 110 -16.20 -8.10 7.63
CA THR A 110 -14.97 -8.63 8.23
C THR A 110 -14.38 -9.82 7.50
N VAL A 111 -14.70 -10.04 6.23
CA VAL A 111 -14.44 -11.32 5.55
C VAL A 111 -12.97 -11.48 5.13
N SER A 112 -12.22 -10.39 4.98
CA SER A 112 -10.83 -10.44 4.48
C SER A 112 -9.85 -9.84 5.47
N ASP A 113 -8.59 -10.33 5.43
CA ASP A 113 -7.54 -9.87 6.34
C ASP A 113 -6.96 -8.51 5.93
N VAL A 114 -7.01 -8.19 4.63
CA VAL A 114 -6.60 -6.90 4.09
C VAL A 114 -7.72 -6.37 3.21
N LEU A 115 -8.25 -5.19 3.55
CA LEU A 115 -9.15 -4.41 2.72
C LEU A 115 -8.37 -3.23 2.18
N CYS A 116 -8.31 -3.02 0.87
CA CYS A 116 -7.54 -1.93 0.30
C CYS A 116 -8.34 -1.18 -0.75
N GLY A 117 -8.55 0.10 -0.51
CA GLY A 117 -9.25 1.00 -1.41
C GLY A 117 -8.33 1.74 -2.36
N ARG A 118 -8.83 2.88 -2.83
CA ARG A 118 -8.16 3.77 -3.79
C ARG A 118 -7.75 5.07 -3.11
N VAL A 119 -6.72 5.73 -3.66
CA VAL A 119 -6.28 7.05 -3.21
C VAL A 119 -6.37 8.07 -4.32
N ILE A 120 -6.45 9.35 -3.93
CA ILE A 120 -6.19 10.49 -4.81
C ILE A 120 -4.91 11.14 -4.33
N THR A 121 -3.87 11.13 -5.17
CA THR A 121 -2.60 11.78 -4.87
C THR A 121 -2.75 13.30 -5.01
N VAL A 122 -2.33 14.04 -4.00
CA VAL A 122 -2.33 15.51 -3.95
C VAL A 122 -0.91 16.02 -3.68
N GLY A 123 -0.65 17.29 -3.91
CA GLY A 123 0.68 17.90 -3.68
C GLY A 123 1.74 17.58 -4.73
N GLY A 124 1.45 16.73 -5.71
CA GLY A 124 2.33 16.41 -6.84
C GLY A 124 1.95 17.20 -8.12
N PRO A 125 2.70 16.99 -9.25
CA PRO A 125 2.51 17.73 -10.51
C PRO A 125 1.11 17.58 -11.13
N SER A 126 0.32 16.61 -10.71
CA SER A 126 -1.10 16.47 -11.09
C SER A 126 -1.77 15.54 -10.09
N GLY A 127 -2.89 15.97 -9.50
CA GLY A 127 -3.73 15.10 -8.68
C GLY A 127 -4.15 13.88 -9.48
N LYS A 128 -3.56 12.71 -9.16
CA LYS A 128 -3.85 11.45 -9.85
C LYS A 128 -4.67 10.55 -8.95
N ALA A 129 -5.84 10.14 -9.46
CA ALA A 129 -6.57 9.04 -8.86
C ALA A 129 -5.87 7.72 -9.15
N SER A 130 -5.68 6.88 -8.14
CA SER A 130 -5.23 5.50 -8.36
C SER A 130 -6.25 4.77 -9.26
N PRO A 131 -5.78 3.87 -10.13
CA PRO A 131 -6.68 3.16 -11.04
C PRO A 131 -7.67 2.29 -10.28
N PRO A 132 -8.84 1.99 -10.86
CA PRO A 132 -9.75 0.99 -10.29
C PRO A 132 -9.07 -0.38 -10.18
N TRP A 133 -9.41 -1.11 -9.12
CA TRP A 133 -8.97 -2.49 -8.97
C TRP A 133 -9.58 -3.38 -10.06
N LYS A 134 -8.76 -3.80 -11.02
CA LYS A 134 -9.20 -4.63 -12.15
C LYS A 134 -9.14 -6.12 -11.85
N ASN A 135 -8.18 -6.55 -11.03
CA ASN A 135 -7.99 -7.94 -10.61
C ASN A 135 -7.27 -8.05 -9.26
N LYS A 136 -7.15 -9.28 -8.76
CA LYS A 136 -6.51 -9.62 -7.48
C LYS A 136 -5.19 -10.37 -7.66
N THR A 137 -4.52 -10.23 -8.82
CA THR A 137 -3.22 -10.88 -8.98
C THR A 137 -2.18 -10.26 -8.05
N PRO A 138 -1.25 -11.02 -7.50
CA PRO A 138 -0.20 -10.50 -6.62
C PRO A 138 0.54 -9.31 -7.23
N TYR A 139 0.85 -9.37 -8.52
CA TYR A 139 1.49 -8.27 -9.25
C TYR A 139 0.67 -6.98 -9.17
N PHE A 140 -0.65 -7.05 -9.42
CA PHE A 140 -1.51 -5.87 -9.43
C PHE A 140 -1.70 -5.32 -8.02
N ILE A 141 -1.81 -6.19 -7.01
CA ILE A 141 -1.90 -5.81 -5.61
C ILE A 141 -0.62 -5.07 -5.21
N ILE A 142 0.55 -5.66 -5.44
CA ILE A 142 1.85 -5.08 -5.08
C ILE A 142 2.04 -3.72 -5.73
N LYS A 143 1.69 -3.59 -7.01
CA LYS A 143 1.89 -2.35 -7.77
C LYS A 143 0.98 -1.21 -7.34
N ASN A 144 -0.23 -1.49 -6.89
CA ASN A 144 -1.27 -0.49 -6.61
C ASN A 144 -1.57 -0.33 -5.12
N PHE A 145 -0.86 -1.04 -4.25
CA PHE A 145 -1.02 -0.92 -2.82
C PHE A 145 -0.61 0.47 -2.34
N CYS A 146 -1.45 1.04 -1.50
CA CYS A 146 -1.19 2.28 -0.79
C CYS A 146 -1.68 2.10 0.65
N HIS A 147 -0.78 2.19 1.61
CA HIS A 147 -1.10 1.90 3.01
C HIS A 147 -2.14 2.87 3.59
N GLN A 148 -2.22 4.10 3.07
CA GLN A 148 -3.22 5.09 3.49
C GLN A 148 -4.66 4.69 3.15
N ALA A 149 -4.82 3.74 2.22
CA ALA A 149 -6.13 3.18 1.86
C ALA A 149 -6.29 1.72 2.27
N ALA A 150 -5.40 1.20 3.13
CA ALA A 150 -5.38 -0.18 3.56
C ALA A 150 -5.81 -0.33 5.02
N PHE A 151 -6.80 -1.20 5.24
CA PHE A 151 -7.22 -1.68 6.55
C PHE A 151 -6.75 -3.12 6.70
N MET A 152 -5.78 -3.34 7.58
CA MET A 152 -5.13 -4.64 7.77
C MET A 152 -5.49 -5.23 9.12
N ARG A 153 -5.67 -6.55 9.20
CA ARG A 153 -5.93 -7.23 10.46
C ARG A 153 -4.85 -6.91 11.49
N THR A 154 -5.23 -6.21 12.56
CA THR A 154 -4.30 -5.75 13.60
C THR A 154 -3.48 -6.90 14.16
N ARG A 155 -4.10 -8.06 14.44
CA ARG A 155 -3.41 -9.26 14.95
C ARG A 155 -2.27 -9.73 14.03
N LEU A 156 -2.43 -9.62 12.71
CA LEU A 156 -1.40 -10.01 11.75
C LEU A 156 -0.27 -8.97 11.71
N CYS A 157 -0.62 -7.68 11.74
CA CYS A 157 0.37 -6.61 11.82
C CYS A 157 1.20 -6.68 13.12
N HIS A 158 0.58 -6.99 14.25
CA HIS A 158 1.30 -7.21 15.52
C HIS A 158 2.32 -8.34 15.44
N LYS A 159 2.01 -9.43 14.70
CA LYS A 159 2.91 -10.56 14.52
C LYS A 159 4.16 -10.19 13.71
N HIS A 160 4.00 -9.38 12.67
CA HIS A 160 5.08 -9.05 11.73
C HIS A 160 5.82 -7.76 12.08
N GLN A 161 5.11 -6.74 12.56
CA GLN A 161 5.59 -5.38 12.75
C GLN A 161 6.22 -4.78 11.48
N PHE A 162 6.47 -3.48 11.47
CA PHE A 162 7.22 -2.85 10.40
C PHE A 162 8.72 -3.06 10.62
N ASP A 163 9.45 -3.42 9.57
CA ASP A 163 10.90 -3.56 9.65
C ASP A 163 11.56 -2.17 9.66
N GLU A 164 12.09 -1.79 10.81
CA GLU A 164 12.69 -0.46 11.03
C GLU A 164 14.03 -0.27 10.29
N THR A 165 14.58 -1.32 9.66
CA THR A 165 15.75 -1.21 8.80
C THR A 165 15.44 -0.62 7.42
N TYR A 166 14.15 -0.50 7.08
CA TYR A 166 13.64 0.18 5.90
C TYR A 166 13.38 1.66 6.18
N LYS A 167 13.55 2.49 5.16
CA LYS A 167 13.26 3.93 5.23
C LYS A 167 11.93 4.30 4.56
N ILE A 168 11.52 3.53 3.52
CA ILE A 168 10.40 3.90 2.64
C ILE A 168 9.42 2.75 2.38
N CYS A 169 9.88 1.49 2.26
CA CYS A 169 9.09 0.37 1.74
C CYS A 169 8.73 -0.71 2.78
N ALA A 170 8.81 -0.45 4.10
CA ALA A 170 8.42 -1.45 5.09
C ALA A 170 6.91 -1.74 5.12
N ASP A 171 6.08 -0.80 4.71
CA ASP A 171 4.64 -1.00 4.51
C ASP A 171 4.36 -2.02 3.38
N ARG A 172 5.13 -1.96 2.30
CA ARG A 172 5.08 -2.96 1.22
C ARG A 172 5.59 -4.31 1.71
N LYS A 173 6.72 -4.35 2.44
CA LYS A 173 7.22 -5.59 3.06
C LYS A 173 6.18 -6.19 3.99
N MET A 174 5.51 -5.39 4.82
CA MET A 174 4.42 -5.83 5.67
C MET A 174 3.32 -6.52 4.84
N LEU A 175 2.81 -5.85 3.79
CA LEU A 175 1.79 -6.43 2.91
C LEU A 175 2.24 -7.77 2.32
N LEU A 176 3.46 -7.84 1.79
CA LEU A 176 4.03 -9.07 1.22
C LEU A 176 4.09 -10.20 2.25
N SER A 177 4.54 -9.88 3.48
CA SER A 177 4.57 -10.86 4.57
C SER A 177 3.17 -11.37 4.91
N LEU A 178 2.17 -10.48 4.98
CA LEU A 178 0.79 -10.90 5.21
C LEU A 178 0.27 -11.83 4.10
N LEU A 179 0.51 -11.49 2.84
CA LEU A 179 -0.01 -12.25 1.71
C LEU A 179 0.69 -13.60 1.52
N PHE A 180 2.01 -13.65 1.65
CA PHE A 180 2.80 -14.83 1.28
C PHE A 180 3.25 -15.69 2.46
N GLN A 181 3.41 -15.11 3.65
CA GLN A 181 3.80 -15.86 4.84
C GLN A 181 2.60 -16.25 5.71
N GLU A 182 1.55 -15.41 5.75
CA GLU A 182 0.33 -15.66 6.52
C GLU A 182 -0.84 -16.14 5.65
N SER A 183 -0.69 -16.19 4.33
CA SER A 183 -1.79 -16.50 3.39
C SER A 183 -3.01 -15.60 3.60
N ALA A 184 -2.77 -14.34 3.99
CA ALA A 184 -3.82 -13.39 4.27
C ALA A 184 -4.72 -13.14 3.06
N THR A 185 -6.00 -13.12 3.29
CA THR A 185 -6.98 -12.82 2.25
C THR A 185 -7.02 -11.33 1.92
N PHE A 186 -7.09 -10.99 0.64
CA PHE A 186 -7.10 -9.61 0.14
C PHE A 186 -8.43 -9.27 -0.55
N LYS A 187 -9.07 -8.17 -0.13
CA LYS A 187 -10.26 -7.63 -0.78
C LYS A 187 -10.01 -6.22 -1.32
N PRO A 188 -9.96 -6.04 -2.63
CA PRO A 188 -9.91 -4.71 -3.22
C PRO A 188 -11.26 -4.01 -3.13
N ILE A 189 -11.22 -2.73 -2.77
CA ILE A 189 -12.38 -1.85 -2.65
C ILE A 189 -12.28 -0.76 -3.73
N ASN A 190 -13.27 -0.64 -4.61
CA ASN A 190 -13.27 0.36 -5.68
C ASN A 190 -13.77 1.75 -5.24
N ALA A 191 -13.74 2.05 -3.94
CA ALA A 191 -14.02 3.36 -3.37
C ALA A 191 -12.71 4.12 -3.09
N PHE A 192 -12.77 5.45 -3.14
CA PHE A 192 -11.68 6.31 -2.66
C PHE A 192 -11.72 6.35 -1.14
N ILE A 193 -10.58 6.07 -0.52
CA ILE A 193 -10.41 6.02 0.94
C ILE A 193 -9.67 7.26 1.44
N ALA A 194 -8.60 7.66 0.74
CA ALA A 194 -7.76 8.74 1.22
C ALA A 194 -7.25 9.67 0.11
N TYR A 195 -6.97 10.89 0.50
CA TYR A 195 -6.04 11.77 -0.19
C TYR A 195 -4.64 11.48 0.33
N PHE A 196 -3.73 11.15 -0.58
CA PHE A 196 -2.32 10.88 -0.31
C PHE A 196 -1.48 12.12 -0.64
N ASP A 197 -0.77 12.65 0.35
CA ASP A 197 0.12 13.79 0.16
C ASP A 197 1.47 13.33 -0.41
N ALA A 198 1.71 13.68 -1.68
CA ALA A 198 2.92 13.31 -2.42
C ALA A 198 4.14 14.21 -2.11
N THR A 199 4.06 15.11 -1.13
CA THR A 199 5.20 15.95 -0.73
C THR A 199 6.14 15.24 0.24
N GLY A 200 5.77 14.04 0.72
CA GLY A 200 6.54 13.26 1.67
C GLY A 200 7.80 12.58 1.09
N ILE A 201 8.55 11.91 1.96
CA ILE A 201 9.87 11.29 1.69
C ILE A 201 9.83 10.25 0.57
N SER A 202 8.71 9.56 0.38
CA SER A 202 8.54 8.53 -0.66
C SER A 202 8.68 9.06 -2.09
N HIS A 203 8.48 10.37 -2.30
CA HIS A 203 8.63 11.00 -3.61
C HIS A 203 10.02 11.60 -3.87
N THR A 204 10.82 11.83 -2.82
CA THR A 204 12.13 12.48 -2.93
C THR A 204 13.30 11.49 -3.01
N ALA A 205 13.09 10.22 -2.64
CA ALA A 205 14.16 9.22 -2.53
C ALA A 205 13.91 8.01 -3.45
N ALA A 206 13.78 8.26 -4.76
CA ALA A 206 13.44 7.25 -5.76
C ALA A 206 14.42 6.06 -5.80
N THR A 207 15.74 6.30 -5.66
CA THR A 207 16.75 5.24 -5.66
C THR A 207 16.56 4.31 -4.46
N THR A 208 16.46 4.87 -3.25
CA THR A 208 16.22 4.08 -2.03
C THR A 208 14.93 3.29 -2.13
N MET A 209 13.88 3.86 -2.70
CA MET A 209 12.60 3.18 -2.91
C MET A 209 12.75 1.96 -3.82
N LEU A 210 13.51 2.07 -4.93
CA LEU A 210 13.75 0.94 -5.85
C LEU A 210 14.57 -0.18 -5.20
N GLU A 211 15.60 0.17 -4.45
CA GLU A 211 16.45 -0.78 -3.73
C GLU A 211 15.67 -1.53 -2.65
N GLU A 212 14.92 -0.80 -1.83
CA GLU A 212 14.10 -1.38 -0.78
C GLU A 212 12.92 -2.20 -1.32
N ASP A 213 12.33 -1.79 -2.45
CA ASP A 213 11.31 -2.56 -3.13
C ASP A 213 11.85 -3.91 -3.59
N ALA A 214 12.99 -3.92 -4.28
CA ALA A 214 13.65 -5.15 -4.71
C ALA A 214 14.06 -6.04 -3.51
N ARG A 215 14.54 -5.42 -2.41
CA ARG A 215 14.86 -6.10 -1.16
C ARG A 215 13.62 -6.75 -0.54
N SER A 216 12.52 -6.01 -0.44
CA SER A 216 11.27 -6.51 0.15
C SER A 216 10.73 -7.73 -0.58
N LEU A 217 10.76 -7.72 -1.92
CA LEU A 217 10.38 -8.87 -2.74
C LEU A 217 11.28 -10.08 -2.49
N LYS A 218 12.61 -9.87 -2.43
CA LYS A 218 13.58 -10.94 -2.19
C LYS A 218 13.43 -11.58 -0.81
N GLU A 219 13.13 -10.79 0.21
CA GLU A 219 13.01 -11.26 1.60
C GLU A 219 11.67 -11.95 1.90
N THR A 220 10.63 -11.66 1.11
CA THR A 220 9.27 -12.13 1.42
C THR A 220 8.72 -13.16 0.44
N LEU A 221 9.12 -13.11 -0.84
CA LEU A 221 8.59 -14.04 -1.84
C LEU A 221 9.38 -15.35 -1.84
N PRO A 222 8.69 -16.50 -1.98
CA PRO A 222 9.34 -17.76 -2.34
C PRO A 222 10.16 -17.59 -3.63
N ALA A 223 11.33 -18.25 -3.70
CA ALA A 223 12.28 -18.09 -4.82
C ALA A 223 11.61 -18.31 -6.20
N ALA A 224 10.77 -19.35 -6.33
CA ALA A 224 10.08 -19.63 -7.58
C ALA A 224 9.15 -18.47 -8.01
N ILE A 225 8.40 -17.89 -7.06
CA ILE A 225 7.50 -16.75 -7.34
C ILE A 225 8.32 -15.50 -7.68
N LEU A 226 9.45 -15.30 -7.01
CA LEU A 226 10.35 -14.18 -7.30
C LEU A 226 10.94 -14.27 -8.71
N ASP A 227 11.33 -15.47 -9.15
CA ASP A 227 11.86 -15.68 -10.50
C ASP A 227 10.78 -15.47 -11.56
N ASP A 228 9.57 -16.00 -11.36
CA ASP A 228 8.43 -15.72 -12.23
C ASP A 228 8.10 -14.23 -12.30
N TYR A 229 8.14 -13.53 -11.17
CA TYR A 229 7.91 -12.09 -11.10
C TYR A 229 8.96 -11.30 -11.87
N ARG A 230 10.25 -11.68 -11.76
CA ARG A 230 11.35 -11.07 -12.51
C ARG A 230 11.24 -11.32 -14.02
N LEU A 231 10.90 -12.54 -14.42
CA LEU A 231 10.66 -12.89 -15.81
C LEU A 231 9.49 -12.09 -16.38
N LEU A 232 8.41 -11.93 -15.62
CA LEU A 232 7.26 -11.13 -16.01
C LEU A 232 7.65 -9.66 -16.21
N LEU A 233 8.40 -9.07 -15.29
CA LEU A 233 8.85 -7.67 -15.38
C LEU A 233 9.83 -7.43 -16.53
N ALA A 234 10.72 -8.39 -16.80
CA ALA A 234 11.71 -8.32 -17.88
C ALA A 234 11.08 -8.55 -19.27
N SER A 235 9.89 -9.11 -19.31
CA SER A 235 9.22 -9.47 -20.56
C SER A 235 8.59 -8.25 -21.23
N PRO A 236 8.89 -7.95 -22.49
CA PRO A 236 8.23 -6.88 -23.25
C PRO A 236 6.73 -7.14 -23.45
N ILE A 237 6.26 -8.35 -23.18
CA ILE A 237 4.83 -8.72 -23.23
C ILE A 237 4.13 -8.60 -21.88
N ALA A 238 4.86 -8.29 -20.79
CA ALA A 238 4.26 -8.16 -19.47
C ALA A 238 3.02 -7.24 -19.43
N PRO A 239 3.03 -6.05 -20.06
CA PRO A 239 1.84 -5.19 -20.12
C PRO A 239 0.66 -5.86 -20.84
N TYR A 240 0.93 -6.62 -21.91
CA TYR A 240 -0.10 -7.32 -22.70
C TYR A 240 -0.63 -8.55 -21.97
N TYR A 241 0.26 -9.28 -21.26
CA TYR A 241 -0.12 -10.45 -20.47
C TYR A 241 -1.00 -10.06 -19.30
N MET A 242 -0.69 -8.93 -18.68
CA MET A 242 -1.49 -8.36 -17.59
C MET A 242 -2.84 -7.86 -18.09
N ASP A 243 -2.89 -7.21 -19.26
CA ASP A 243 -4.14 -6.81 -19.88
C ASP A 243 -5.00 -8.04 -20.28
N MET A 244 -4.37 -9.11 -20.74
CA MET A 244 -5.00 -10.39 -21.03
C MET A 244 -5.62 -11.03 -19.79
N LEU A 245 -4.88 -11.15 -18.69
CA LEU A 245 -5.39 -11.72 -17.44
C LEU A 245 -6.56 -10.92 -16.87
N VAL A 246 -6.56 -9.61 -17.08
CA VAL A 246 -7.62 -8.69 -16.65
C VAL A 246 -8.88 -8.86 -17.50
N ASN A 247 -8.74 -9.06 -18.80
CA ASN A 247 -9.84 -9.03 -19.75
C ASN A 247 -10.43 -10.43 -20.07
N PHE A 248 -9.92 -11.50 -19.44
CA PHE A 248 -10.37 -12.89 -19.69
C PHE A 248 -11.83 -13.15 -19.27
N LYS A 249 -12.49 -12.19 -18.63
CA LYS A 249 -13.91 -12.30 -18.21
C LYS A 249 -14.93 -11.85 -19.25
N THR A 250 -14.51 -11.38 -20.42
CA THR A 250 -15.46 -11.01 -21.47
C THR A 250 -15.52 -12.08 -22.56
N PRO A 251 -16.58 -12.90 -22.60
CA PRO A 251 -16.72 -13.87 -23.65
C PRO A 251 -17.27 -13.23 -24.94
N ARG A 252 -16.69 -13.60 -26.08
CA ARG A 252 -17.39 -13.82 -27.34
C ARG A 252 -17.38 -12.82 -28.46
N LYS A 253 -16.79 -11.66 -28.48
CA LYS A 253 -16.80 -10.89 -29.74
C LYS A 253 -15.44 -10.61 -30.41
N ASN A 254 -14.31 -10.88 -29.76
CA ASN A 254 -12.98 -10.52 -30.28
C ASN A 254 -11.90 -11.60 -30.13
N THR A 255 -12.26 -12.87 -29.99
CA THR A 255 -11.29 -13.97 -29.82
C THR A 255 -10.31 -14.08 -30.98
N ALA A 256 -10.78 -13.88 -32.24
CA ALA A 256 -9.91 -13.93 -33.42
C ALA A 256 -8.91 -12.74 -33.45
N PHE A 257 -9.35 -11.53 -33.12
CA PHE A 257 -8.49 -10.36 -33.05
C PHE A 257 -7.47 -10.48 -31.92
N PHE A 258 -7.89 -11.09 -30.82
CA PHE A 258 -7.08 -11.34 -29.66
C PHE A 258 -5.99 -12.42 -29.92
N LEU A 259 -6.35 -13.54 -30.53
CA LEU A 259 -5.42 -14.59 -30.95
C LEU A 259 -4.43 -14.08 -32.02
N ALA A 260 -4.88 -13.26 -32.96
CA ALA A 260 -4.00 -12.60 -33.92
C ALA A 260 -3.01 -11.61 -33.30
N ARG A 261 -3.38 -10.98 -32.19
CA ARG A 261 -2.51 -10.06 -31.44
C ARG A 261 -1.47 -10.82 -30.61
N ILE A 262 -1.87 -11.94 -29.98
CA ILE A 262 -0.95 -12.85 -29.28
C ILE A 262 0.05 -13.45 -30.26
N SER A 263 -0.40 -13.93 -31.42
CA SER A 263 0.48 -14.53 -32.43
C SER A 263 1.52 -13.54 -32.97
N ARG A 264 1.15 -12.26 -33.17
CA ARG A 264 2.10 -11.20 -33.58
C ARG A 264 3.12 -10.87 -32.49
N VAL A 265 2.72 -10.88 -31.23
CA VAL A 265 3.61 -10.61 -30.09
C VAL A 265 4.53 -11.82 -29.87
N ALA A 266 4.01 -13.04 -29.92
CA ALA A 266 4.79 -14.26 -29.84
C ALA A 266 5.79 -14.38 -31.01
N ALA A 267 5.39 -14.04 -32.23
CA ALA A 267 6.28 -14.01 -33.40
C ALA A 267 7.41 -12.98 -33.24
N LYS A 268 7.12 -11.77 -32.73
CA LYS A 268 8.17 -10.77 -32.41
C LYS A 268 9.12 -11.26 -31.33
N TYR A 269 8.61 -11.97 -30.32
CA TYR A 269 9.45 -12.53 -29.24
C TYR A 269 10.36 -13.66 -29.73
N LEU A 270 9.83 -14.56 -30.59
CA LEU A 270 10.62 -15.60 -31.25
C LEU A 270 11.70 -15.03 -32.17
N LEU A 271 11.43 -13.95 -32.88
CA LEU A 271 12.42 -13.23 -33.69
C LEU A 271 13.50 -12.57 -32.83
N LEU A 272 13.14 -12.01 -31.67
CA LEU A 272 14.11 -11.45 -30.71
C LEU A 272 14.98 -12.53 -30.08
N LEU A 273 14.41 -13.67 -29.69
CA LEU A 273 15.15 -14.81 -29.18
C LEU A 273 16.10 -15.40 -30.25
N SER A 274 15.65 -15.49 -31.51
CA SER A 274 16.50 -15.95 -32.62
C SER A 274 17.66 -15.00 -32.88
N SER A 275 17.46 -13.68 -32.78
CA SER A 275 18.53 -12.68 -32.93
C SER A 275 19.52 -12.70 -31.77
N LEU A 276 19.07 -12.94 -30.55
CA LEU A 276 19.94 -13.12 -29.38
C LEU A 276 20.74 -14.43 -29.44
N CYS A 277 20.15 -15.50 -29.94
CA CYS A 277 20.83 -16.77 -30.17
C CYS A 277 21.86 -16.67 -31.29
N SER A 278 21.61 -15.94 -32.38
CA SER A 278 22.57 -15.73 -33.44
C SER A 278 23.74 -14.79 -33.04
N ALA A 279 23.45 -13.78 -32.19
CA ALA A 279 24.49 -12.93 -31.62
C ALA A 279 25.40 -13.67 -30.63
N ARG A 280 24.93 -14.73 -29.97
CA ARG A 280 25.80 -15.59 -29.14
C ARG A 280 26.67 -16.55 -29.93
N LYS A 281 26.26 -16.98 -31.14
CA LYS A 281 27.06 -17.86 -32.02
C LYS A 281 28.25 -17.15 -32.66
N ASN A 282 28.22 -15.82 -32.75
CA ASN A 282 29.24 -15.02 -33.39
C ASN A 282 30.27 -14.39 -32.41
N ARG A 283 30.31 -14.81 -31.14
CA ARG A 283 31.43 -14.45 -30.25
C ARG A 283 32.56 -15.48 -30.43
N PRO A 284 33.76 -15.08 -30.84
CA PRO A 284 34.92 -15.97 -30.81
C PRO A 284 35.16 -16.39 -29.36
N LEU A 285 35.40 -17.67 -29.15
CA LEU A 285 35.85 -18.22 -27.87
C LEU A 285 37.20 -17.62 -27.53
N PRO A 286 37.49 -17.32 -26.23
CA PRO A 286 38.75 -16.76 -25.78
C PRO A 286 39.93 -17.71 -25.98
#